data_d2fba1fc6bfd2aed9c2ffbb34f699d74
#
_entry.id   d2fba1fc6bfd2aed9c2ffbb34f699d74
#
_cell.length_a   1.000
_cell.length_b   1.000
_cell.length_c   1.000
_cell.angle_alpha   90.00
_cell.angle_beta   90.00
_cell.angle_gamma   90.00
#
_symmetry.space_group_name_H-M   'P 1'
#
loop_
_entity.id
_entity.type
_entity.pdbx_description
1 polymer ?
#
loop_
_entity_poly.entity_id
_entity_poly.type
_entity_poly.pdbx_seq_one_letter_code
_entity_poly.pdbx_strand_id
1 'polypeptide(L)'
;AGMSFALKVAHKGTVALICKAGLEEANTYFAQGGIASVTNLAVDNFDKHIEDTMIAGDWISDRAAVEKVVRNAPEQISELIKWGVNFDKKDNGEFDLHKEGGHSEFRILHHKDNTGAEIQESLIEAVKQHPNITVFTNFFAVEIITQHHLGIIVTRYTPGIKCYGAYVLNENTGEVDTFLSKVTIMATGGCEAVYRNTTNPLVATG
;
A
#
# COMPACT_ATOMS: atom_id res chain seq x y z
N ALA A 1 0.63 -0.93 0.94
CA ALA A 1 0.82 -1.82 -0.24
C ALA A 1 1.55 -3.12 0.16
N GLY A 2 2.76 -3.04 0.77
CA GLY A 2 3.56 -4.23 1.11
C GLY A 2 2.82 -5.24 1.98
N MET A 3 2.20 -4.80 3.08
CA MET A 3 1.42 -5.68 3.96
C MET A 3 0.22 -6.33 3.27
N SER A 4 -0.55 -5.56 2.48
CA SER A 4 -1.67 -6.11 1.71
C SER A 4 -1.22 -7.16 0.70
N PHE A 5 -0.09 -6.92 0.02
CA PHE A 5 0.50 -7.91 -0.87
C PHE A 5 0.94 -9.16 -0.10
N ALA A 6 1.64 -9.00 1.02
CA ALA A 6 2.09 -10.09 1.86
C ALA A 6 0.91 -11.00 2.29
N LEU A 7 -0.16 -10.41 2.80
CA LEU A 7 -1.38 -11.14 3.20
C LEU A 7 -2.03 -11.89 2.03
N LYS A 8 -2.04 -11.28 0.84
CA LYS A 8 -2.62 -11.92 -0.37
C LYS A 8 -1.83 -13.13 -0.87
N VAL A 9 -0.51 -13.16 -0.68
CA VAL A 9 0.35 -14.22 -1.23
C VAL A 9 0.84 -15.24 -0.21
N ALA A 10 0.72 -14.96 1.08
CA ALA A 10 1.25 -15.81 2.15
C ALA A 10 0.65 -17.23 2.18
N HIS A 11 -0.51 -17.46 1.55
CA HIS A 11 -1.07 -18.79 1.37
C HIS A 11 -0.30 -19.63 0.31
N LYS A 12 0.56 -19.01 -0.51
CA LYS A 12 1.35 -19.66 -1.57
C LYS A 12 2.78 -19.94 -1.16
N GLY A 13 3.25 -19.38 -0.05
CA GLY A 13 4.62 -19.56 0.42
C GLY A 13 4.99 -18.60 1.54
N THR A 14 6.24 -18.64 1.95
CA THR A 14 6.79 -17.75 2.97
C THR A 14 7.08 -16.36 2.42
N VAL A 15 6.84 -15.35 3.22
CA VAL A 15 7.07 -13.93 2.87
C VAL A 15 7.99 -13.30 3.90
N ALA A 16 9.08 -12.68 3.45
CA ALA A 16 9.88 -11.75 4.24
C ALA A 16 9.36 -10.32 3.95
N LEU A 17 8.83 -9.65 4.95
CA LEU A 17 8.43 -8.24 4.90
C LEU A 17 9.51 -7.39 5.52
N ILE A 18 10.22 -6.62 4.70
CA ILE A 18 11.37 -5.82 5.11
C ILE A 18 10.96 -4.37 5.25
N CYS A 19 11.23 -3.77 6.40
CA CYS A 19 10.87 -2.40 6.73
C CYS A 19 12.08 -1.68 7.33
N LYS A 20 12.41 -0.52 6.79
CA LYS A 20 13.53 0.31 7.26
C LYS A 20 13.31 0.96 8.63
N ALA A 21 12.07 0.94 9.14
CA ALA A 21 11.68 1.39 10.47
C ALA A 21 10.57 0.48 11.02
N GLY A 22 9.83 0.93 12.04
CA GLY A 22 8.64 0.25 12.54
C GLY A 22 7.55 0.15 11.46
N LEU A 23 6.64 -0.81 11.59
CA LEU A 23 5.52 -0.98 10.65
C LEU A 23 4.54 0.20 10.67
N GLU A 24 4.47 0.92 11.77
CA GLU A 24 3.67 2.13 11.98
C GLU A 24 4.24 3.35 11.27
N GLU A 25 5.52 3.35 10.94
CA GLU A 25 6.23 4.43 10.26
C GLU A 25 5.92 4.45 8.75
N ALA A 26 4.65 4.63 8.42
CA ALA A 26 4.19 4.64 7.04
C ALA A 26 3.23 5.81 6.76
N ASN A 27 3.22 6.32 5.53
CA ASN A 27 2.33 7.41 5.12
C ASN A 27 0.85 7.07 5.38
N THR A 28 0.48 5.79 5.29
CA THR A 28 -0.90 5.33 5.56
C THR A 28 -1.32 5.65 7.00
N TYR A 29 -0.43 5.48 7.98
CA TYR A 29 -0.74 5.72 9.39
C TYR A 29 -1.20 7.15 9.65
N PHE A 30 -0.60 8.12 8.97
CA PHE A 30 -0.86 9.54 9.14
C PHE A 30 -1.98 10.07 8.24
N ALA A 31 -2.59 9.21 7.42
CA ALA A 31 -3.70 9.62 6.55
C ALA A 31 -4.98 9.82 7.36
N GLN A 32 -5.51 11.04 7.37
CA GLN A 32 -6.72 11.42 8.11
C GLN A 32 -8.00 11.19 7.30
N GLY A 33 -7.94 11.39 5.98
CA GLY A 33 -9.07 11.21 5.07
C GLY A 33 -9.51 9.76 4.97
N GLY A 34 -10.69 9.54 4.37
CA GLY A 34 -11.23 8.21 4.14
C GLY A 34 -10.82 7.61 2.80
N ILE A 35 -11.48 6.50 2.45
CA ILE A 35 -11.30 5.81 1.18
C ILE A 35 -12.58 5.93 0.35
N ALA A 36 -12.45 6.46 -0.86
CA ALA A 36 -13.56 6.56 -1.81
C ALA A 36 -13.84 5.18 -2.44
N SER A 37 -15.08 4.71 -2.31
CA SER A 37 -15.54 3.49 -2.98
C SER A 37 -17.04 3.51 -3.22
N VAL A 38 -17.46 3.05 -4.41
CA VAL A 38 -18.89 2.87 -4.71
C VAL A 38 -19.39 1.63 -3.98
N THR A 39 -20.07 1.84 -2.86
CA THR A 39 -20.60 0.75 -2.02
C THR A 39 -22.12 0.59 -2.14
N ASN A 40 -22.83 1.59 -2.70
CA ASN A 40 -24.26 1.58 -2.88
C ASN A 40 -24.64 1.98 -4.32
N LEU A 41 -24.93 1.00 -5.17
CA LEU A 41 -25.29 1.19 -6.57
C LEU A 41 -26.69 1.79 -6.79
N ALA A 42 -27.50 1.96 -5.75
CA ALA A 42 -28.82 2.59 -5.89
C ALA A 42 -28.72 4.12 -6.01
N VAL A 43 -27.67 4.72 -5.44
CA VAL A 43 -27.48 6.19 -5.39
C VAL A 43 -26.21 6.63 -6.10
N ASP A 44 -25.21 5.75 -6.24
CA ASP A 44 -23.93 6.04 -6.86
C ASP A 44 -23.60 5.01 -7.94
N ASN A 45 -22.63 5.32 -8.81
CA ASN A 45 -22.12 4.37 -9.79
C ASN A 45 -20.66 4.66 -10.13
N PHE A 46 -20.01 3.67 -10.76
CA PHE A 46 -18.58 3.76 -11.10
C PHE A 46 -18.28 4.91 -12.07
N ASP A 47 -19.17 5.17 -13.04
CA ASP A 47 -18.91 6.17 -14.07
C ASP A 47 -18.94 7.59 -13.49
N LYS A 48 -19.85 7.86 -12.54
CA LYS A 48 -19.81 9.11 -11.75
C LYS A 48 -18.50 9.27 -11.00
N HIS A 49 -18.03 8.21 -10.31
CA HIS A 49 -16.79 8.27 -9.55
C HIS A 49 -15.57 8.47 -10.46
N ILE A 50 -15.53 7.81 -11.62
CA ILE A 50 -14.49 7.99 -12.64
C ILE A 50 -14.50 9.44 -13.14
N GLU A 51 -15.65 9.99 -13.47
CA GLU A 51 -15.79 11.36 -13.96
C GLU A 51 -15.35 12.39 -12.90
N ASP A 52 -15.81 12.24 -11.64
CA ASP A 52 -15.37 13.08 -10.53
C ASP A 52 -13.84 13.07 -10.39
N THR A 53 -13.22 11.90 -10.52
CA THR A 53 -11.77 11.75 -10.41
C THR A 53 -11.04 12.40 -11.60
N MET A 54 -11.58 12.27 -12.81
CA MET A 54 -11.00 12.91 -14.01
C MET A 54 -11.09 14.44 -13.91
N ILE A 55 -12.23 14.97 -13.43
CA ILE A 55 -12.42 16.42 -13.22
C ILE A 55 -11.48 16.93 -12.16
N ALA A 56 -11.40 16.27 -10.99
CA ALA A 56 -10.51 16.66 -9.89
C ALA A 56 -9.03 16.61 -10.30
N GLY A 57 -8.67 15.71 -11.19
CA GLY A 57 -7.33 15.59 -11.76
C GLY A 57 -7.07 16.48 -12.97
N ASP A 58 -7.95 17.44 -13.26
CA ASP A 58 -7.85 18.36 -14.41
C ASP A 58 -7.58 17.64 -15.74
N TRP A 59 -8.19 16.43 -15.90
CA TRP A 59 -8.07 15.57 -17.08
C TRP A 59 -6.64 15.08 -17.41
N ILE A 60 -5.67 15.31 -16.52
CA ILE A 60 -4.29 14.85 -16.68
C ILE A 60 -4.16 13.36 -16.31
N SER A 61 -5.09 12.83 -15.51
CA SER A 61 -5.08 11.44 -15.06
C SER A 61 -5.22 10.46 -16.22
N ASP A 62 -4.52 9.33 -16.16
CA ASP A 62 -4.74 8.20 -17.07
C ASP A 62 -6.11 7.58 -16.77
N ARG A 63 -7.07 7.75 -17.69
CA ARG A 63 -8.43 7.25 -17.53
C ARG A 63 -8.50 5.74 -17.32
N ALA A 64 -7.66 4.95 -18.00
CA ALA A 64 -7.67 3.50 -17.86
C ALA A 64 -7.19 3.08 -16.44
N ALA A 65 -6.21 3.81 -15.89
CA ALA A 65 -5.78 3.60 -14.51
C ALA A 65 -6.88 3.98 -13.51
N VAL A 66 -7.55 5.12 -13.69
CA VAL A 66 -8.68 5.56 -12.87
C VAL A 66 -9.80 4.53 -12.90
N GLU A 67 -10.23 4.07 -14.06
CA GLU A 67 -11.27 3.04 -14.21
C GLU A 67 -10.92 1.76 -13.48
N LYS A 68 -9.68 1.30 -13.61
CA LYS A 68 -9.20 0.11 -12.94
C LYS A 68 -9.25 0.26 -11.41
N VAL A 69 -8.79 1.38 -10.87
CA VAL A 69 -8.80 1.65 -9.42
C VAL A 69 -10.23 1.72 -8.90
N VAL A 70 -11.08 2.54 -9.52
CA VAL A 70 -12.46 2.78 -9.09
C VAL A 70 -13.30 1.50 -9.13
N ARG A 71 -13.21 0.71 -10.20
CA ARG A 71 -14.00 -0.53 -10.33
C ARG A 71 -13.55 -1.65 -9.40
N ASN A 72 -12.27 -1.69 -9.02
CA ASN A 72 -11.75 -2.69 -8.09
C ASN A 72 -11.88 -2.26 -6.61
N ALA A 73 -12.18 -1.00 -6.30
CA ALA A 73 -12.22 -0.50 -4.94
C ALA A 73 -13.16 -1.29 -4.01
N PRO A 74 -14.40 -1.68 -4.39
CA PRO A 74 -15.29 -2.42 -3.49
C PRO A 74 -14.72 -3.77 -3.04
N GLU A 75 -14.04 -4.49 -3.93
CA GLU A 75 -13.36 -5.75 -3.60
C GLU A 75 -12.23 -5.51 -2.60
N GLN A 76 -11.40 -4.48 -2.82
CA GLN A 76 -10.30 -4.15 -1.92
C GLN A 76 -10.79 -3.69 -0.53
N ILE A 77 -11.89 -2.95 -0.46
CA ILE A 77 -12.55 -2.61 0.81
C ILE A 77 -13.02 -3.88 1.54
N SER A 78 -13.64 -4.82 0.81
CA SER A 78 -14.05 -6.11 1.41
C SER A 78 -12.86 -6.89 1.97
N GLU A 79 -11.71 -6.85 1.31
CA GLU A 79 -10.49 -7.49 1.82
C GLU A 79 -9.94 -6.80 3.07
N LEU A 80 -9.92 -5.47 3.11
CA LEU A 80 -9.51 -4.72 4.32
C LEU A 80 -10.39 -5.10 5.52
N ILE A 81 -11.70 -5.19 5.33
CA ILE A 81 -12.64 -5.61 6.37
C ILE A 81 -12.35 -7.04 6.84
N LYS A 82 -12.03 -7.97 5.93
CA LYS A 82 -11.63 -9.35 6.29
C LYS A 82 -10.33 -9.38 7.10
N TRP A 83 -9.45 -8.43 6.92
CA TRP A 83 -8.21 -8.29 7.71
C TRP A 83 -8.39 -7.49 9.01
N GLY A 84 -9.64 -7.15 9.37
CA GLY A 84 -9.97 -6.55 10.64
C GLY A 84 -10.25 -5.05 10.62
N VAL A 85 -10.15 -4.37 9.47
CA VAL A 85 -10.42 -2.93 9.38
C VAL A 85 -11.89 -2.64 9.66
N ASN A 86 -12.15 -1.71 10.59
CA ASN A 86 -13.48 -1.29 11.00
C ASN A 86 -13.78 0.10 10.45
N PHE A 87 -14.64 0.18 9.46
CA PHE A 87 -15.21 1.45 9.00
C PHE A 87 -16.45 1.80 9.81
N ASP A 88 -16.66 3.08 10.04
CA ASP A 88 -17.79 3.58 10.80
C ASP A 88 -19.12 3.21 10.14
N LYS A 89 -20.11 2.89 10.98
CA LYS A 89 -21.43 2.46 10.54
C LYS A 89 -22.51 3.24 11.30
N LYS A 90 -23.62 3.45 10.61
CA LYS A 90 -24.86 3.98 11.18
C LYS A 90 -25.53 2.93 12.07
N ASP A 91 -26.51 3.35 12.85
CA ASP A 91 -27.29 2.47 13.73
C ASP A 91 -28.01 1.33 12.99
N ASN A 92 -28.29 1.50 11.70
CA ASN A 92 -28.90 0.49 10.83
C ASN A 92 -27.88 -0.54 10.26
N GLY A 93 -26.59 -0.39 10.59
CA GLY A 93 -25.51 -1.29 10.13
C GLY A 93 -24.92 -0.94 8.77
N GLU A 94 -25.47 0.04 8.04
CA GLU A 94 -24.88 0.56 6.81
C GLU A 94 -23.63 1.38 7.10
N PHE A 95 -22.70 1.49 6.14
CA PHE A 95 -21.55 2.37 6.27
C PHE A 95 -22.00 3.83 6.44
N ASP A 96 -21.37 4.51 7.38
CA ASP A 96 -21.49 5.96 7.48
C ASP A 96 -20.54 6.59 6.46
N LEU A 97 -21.11 7.05 5.35
CA LEU A 97 -20.33 7.55 4.23
C LEU A 97 -20.25 9.07 4.28
N HIS A 98 -19.06 9.61 4.09
CA HIS A 98 -18.85 11.03 3.95
C HIS A 98 -18.76 11.44 2.47
N LYS A 99 -18.91 12.74 2.24
CA LYS A 99 -18.68 13.39 0.95
C LYS A 99 -17.61 14.46 1.14
N GLU A 100 -16.53 14.34 0.38
CA GLU A 100 -15.45 15.33 0.36
C GLU A 100 -15.45 16.15 -0.93
N GLY A 101 -14.62 17.19 -1.00
CA GLY A 101 -14.48 18.01 -2.20
C GLY A 101 -14.10 17.18 -3.43
N GLY A 102 -14.69 17.51 -4.58
CA GLY A 102 -14.48 16.77 -5.83
C GLY A 102 -15.38 15.55 -6.03
N HIS A 103 -16.13 15.10 -5.01
CA HIS A 103 -17.09 14.00 -5.13
C HIS A 103 -18.52 14.50 -5.35
N SER A 104 -19.24 13.90 -6.32
CA SER A 104 -20.66 14.18 -6.57
C SER A 104 -21.58 13.45 -5.57
N GLU A 105 -21.12 12.29 -5.00
CA GLU A 105 -21.90 11.44 -4.11
C GLU A 105 -21.18 11.14 -2.80
N PHE A 106 -21.93 10.65 -1.80
CA PHE A 106 -21.39 10.15 -0.54
C PHE A 106 -20.79 8.76 -0.76
N ARG A 107 -19.45 8.64 -0.78
CA ARG A 107 -18.75 7.38 -1.04
C ARG A 107 -17.47 7.19 -0.24
N ILE A 108 -17.20 8.07 0.71
CA ILE A 108 -15.97 8.02 1.51
C ILE A 108 -16.23 7.17 2.74
N LEU A 109 -15.61 5.99 2.79
CA LEU A 109 -15.54 5.18 4.00
C LEU A 109 -14.47 5.77 4.92
N HIS A 110 -14.76 5.84 6.20
CA HIS A 110 -13.84 6.41 7.20
C HIS A 110 -13.92 5.66 8.53
N HIS A 111 -12.94 5.89 9.38
CA HIS A 111 -12.96 5.54 10.80
C HIS A 111 -12.61 6.77 11.60
N LYS A 112 -13.62 7.46 12.17
CA LYS A 112 -13.43 8.75 12.85
C LYS A 112 -12.55 9.70 12.00
N ASP A 113 -11.54 10.34 12.63
CA ASP A 113 -10.59 11.23 11.96
C ASP A 113 -9.23 10.57 11.68
N ASN A 114 -9.13 9.25 11.79
CA ASN A 114 -7.86 8.52 11.71
C ASN A 114 -7.97 7.21 10.92
N THR A 115 -8.64 7.25 9.79
CA THR A 115 -8.87 6.08 8.92
C THR A 115 -7.57 5.38 8.55
N GLY A 116 -6.50 6.13 8.30
CA GLY A 116 -5.20 5.55 7.95
C GLY A 116 -4.57 4.75 9.10
N ALA A 117 -4.67 5.24 10.33
CA ALA A 117 -4.19 4.53 11.51
C ALA A 117 -4.95 3.21 11.70
N GLU A 118 -6.29 3.23 11.64
CA GLU A 118 -7.13 2.03 11.73
C GLU A 118 -6.72 0.97 10.70
N ILE A 119 -6.54 1.38 9.43
CA ILE A 119 -6.10 0.47 8.38
C ILE A 119 -4.72 -0.10 8.66
N GLN A 120 -3.79 0.75 9.06
CA GLN A 120 -2.40 0.36 9.32
C GLN A 120 -2.31 -0.62 10.48
N GLU A 121 -2.98 -0.33 11.60
CA GLU A 121 -2.99 -1.17 12.81
C GLU A 121 -3.64 -2.53 12.54
N SER A 122 -4.78 -2.56 11.87
CA SER A 122 -5.45 -3.80 11.48
C SER A 122 -4.57 -4.68 10.57
N LEU A 123 -3.89 -4.08 9.59
CA LEU A 123 -2.98 -4.81 8.71
C LEU A 123 -1.73 -5.30 9.46
N ILE A 124 -1.19 -4.52 10.40
CA ILE A 124 -0.07 -4.94 11.26
C ILE A 124 -0.45 -6.17 12.06
N GLU A 125 -1.62 -6.16 12.70
CA GLU A 125 -2.11 -7.29 13.46
C GLU A 125 -2.29 -8.53 12.60
N ALA A 126 -2.96 -8.40 11.44
CA ALA A 126 -3.13 -9.51 10.51
C ALA A 126 -1.81 -10.10 10.01
N VAL A 127 -0.81 -9.26 9.72
CA VAL A 127 0.53 -9.67 9.30
C VAL A 127 1.26 -10.40 10.41
N LYS A 128 1.24 -9.86 11.65
CA LYS A 128 1.91 -10.46 12.82
C LYS A 128 1.33 -11.83 13.19
N GLN A 129 0.04 -12.04 12.97
CA GLN A 129 -0.63 -13.31 13.25
C GLN A 129 -0.43 -14.36 12.16
N HIS A 130 0.03 -13.97 10.96
CA HIS A 130 0.12 -14.90 9.84
C HIS A 130 1.39 -15.76 9.90
N PRO A 131 1.30 -17.11 9.97
CA PRO A 131 2.45 -17.99 10.22
C PRO A 131 3.49 -17.99 9.10
N ASN A 132 3.11 -17.61 7.89
CA ASN A 132 4.00 -17.58 6.73
C ASN A 132 4.61 -16.20 6.44
N ILE A 133 4.38 -15.21 7.31
CA ILE A 133 4.95 -13.86 7.15
C ILE A 133 5.94 -13.62 8.29
N THR A 134 7.17 -13.30 7.93
CA THR A 134 8.19 -12.84 8.87
C THR A 134 8.49 -11.36 8.62
N VAL A 135 8.37 -10.56 9.67
CA VAL A 135 8.62 -9.11 9.59
C VAL A 135 10.03 -8.79 10.09
N PHE A 136 10.74 -8.02 9.31
CA PHE A 136 12.08 -7.50 9.62
C PHE A 136 12.02 -5.98 9.71
N THR A 137 12.01 -5.42 10.92
CA THR A 137 12.03 -3.97 11.18
C THR A 137 13.44 -3.49 11.44
N ASN A 138 13.77 -2.25 11.09
CA ASN A 138 15.12 -1.68 11.07
C ASN A 138 16.05 -2.44 10.12
N PHE A 139 15.49 -2.85 8.97
CA PHE A 139 16.21 -3.51 7.89
C PHE A 139 16.07 -2.66 6.63
N PHE A 140 17.17 -2.18 6.09
CA PHE A 140 17.20 -1.29 4.92
C PHE A 140 17.62 -2.06 3.66
N ALA A 141 16.76 -2.08 2.63
CA ALA A 141 17.11 -2.68 1.35
C ALA A 141 18.15 -1.81 0.62
N VAL A 142 19.37 -2.30 0.52
CA VAL A 142 20.51 -1.58 -0.04
C VAL A 142 20.52 -1.66 -1.56
N GLU A 143 20.33 -2.88 -2.10
CA GLU A 143 20.40 -3.14 -3.54
C GLU A 143 19.62 -4.38 -3.93
N ILE A 144 19.00 -4.34 -5.13
CA ILE A 144 18.31 -5.51 -5.73
C ILE A 144 19.33 -6.41 -6.41
N ILE A 145 19.30 -7.70 -6.10
CA ILE A 145 20.19 -8.70 -6.67
C ILE A 145 19.67 -9.12 -8.05
N THR A 146 20.48 -8.85 -9.09
CA THR A 146 20.21 -9.23 -10.47
C THR A 146 21.39 -10.02 -11.05
N GLN A 147 21.32 -10.39 -12.34
CA GLN A 147 22.45 -11.03 -13.06
C GLN A 147 23.74 -10.19 -13.04
N HIS A 148 23.64 -8.88 -12.78
CA HIS A 148 24.81 -8.02 -12.63
C HIS A 148 25.76 -8.55 -11.55
N HIS A 149 25.21 -9.01 -10.43
CA HIS A 149 25.97 -9.60 -9.30
C HIS A 149 26.61 -10.94 -9.62
N LEU A 150 26.25 -11.54 -10.76
CA LEU A 150 26.87 -12.75 -11.31
C LEU A 150 27.95 -12.46 -12.38
N GLY A 151 28.36 -11.19 -12.51
CA GLY A 151 29.34 -10.74 -13.50
C GLY A 151 28.79 -10.54 -14.91
N ILE A 152 27.46 -10.55 -15.08
CA ILE A 152 26.80 -10.29 -16.38
C ILE A 152 26.51 -8.81 -16.49
N ILE A 153 26.91 -8.17 -17.60
CA ILE A 153 26.57 -6.78 -17.85
C ILE A 153 25.06 -6.67 -18.11
N VAL A 154 24.36 -5.98 -17.20
CA VAL A 154 22.92 -5.74 -17.30
C VAL A 154 22.67 -4.26 -17.62
N THR A 155 21.91 -4.02 -18.68
CA THR A 155 21.47 -2.69 -19.09
C THR A 155 19.96 -2.68 -19.23
N ARG A 156 19.35 -1.51 -19.38
CA ARG A 156 17.89 -1.39 -19.61
C ARG A 156 17.40 -2.12 -20.88
N TYR A 157 18.31 -2.49 -21.77
CA TYR A 157 18.01 -3.22 -23.02
C TYR A 157 18.29 -4.74 -22.91
N THR A 158 18.84 -5.20 -21.79
CA THR A 158 19.14 -6.61 -21.60
C THR A 158 17.83 -7.40 -21.49
N PRO A 159 17.56 -8.36 -22.39
CA PRO A 159 16.34 -9.16 -22.30
C PRO A 159 16.41 -10.15 -21.13
N GLY A 160 15.24 -10.47 -20.56
CA GLY A 160 15.14 -11.52 -19.54
C GLY A 160 15.86 -11.19 -18.24
N ILE A 161 15.93 -9.92 -17.84
CA ILE A 161 16.47 -9.52 -16.53
C ILE A 161 15.65 -10.22 -15.43
N LYS A 162 16.37 -10.82 -14.47
CA LYS A 162 15.79 -11.51 -13.31
C LYS A 162 16.21 -10.81 -12.03
N CYS A 163 15.26 -10.68 -11.10
CA CYS A 163 15.54 -10.33 -9.73
C CYS A 163 15.65 -11.60 -8.90
N TYR A 164 16.70 -11.73 -8.12
CA TYR A 164 16.96 -12.88 -7.24
C TYR A 164 16.69 -12.56 -5.77
N GLY A 165 16.42 -11.31 -5.42
CA GLY A 165 16.22 -10.84 -4.06
C GLY A 165 16.86 -9.49 -3.84
N ALA A 166 17.32 -9.22 -2.61
CA ALA A 166 17.97 -7.98 -2.24
C ALA A 166 19.09 -8.18 -1.22
N TYR A 167 20.09 -7.31 -1.24
CA TYR A 167 20.97 -7.07 -0.10
C TYR A 167 20.29 -6.13 0.87
N VAL A 168 20.30 -6.50 2.14
CA VAL A 168 19.55 -5.79 3.18
C VAL A 168 20.45 -5.55 4.38
N LEU A 169 20.63 -4.29 4.74
CA LEU A 169 21.36 -3.87 5.94
C LEU A 169 20.47 -4.07 7.17
N ASN A 170 20.95 -4.81 8.14
CA ASN A 170 20.41 -4.86 9.48
C ASN A 170 20.99 -3.67 10.27
N GLU A 171 20.19 -2.64 10.51
CA GLU A 171 20.64 -1.41 11.17
C GLU A 171 21.00 -1.64 12.64
N ASN A 172 20.53 -2.73 13.28
CA ASN A 172 20.86 -3.05 14.66
C ASN A 172 22.27 -3.65 14.79
N THR A 173 22.74 -4.39 13.79
CA THR A 173 24.05 -5.06 13.80
C THR A 173 25.09 -4.38 12.91
N GLY A 174 24.65 -3.60 11.92
CA GLY A 174 25.49 -3.03 10.86
C GLY A 174 25.92 -4.05 9.81
N GLU A 175 25.38 -5.26 9.82
CA GLU A 175 25.68 -6.30 8.86
C GLU A 175 24.73 -6.26 7.66
N VAL A 176 25.21 -6.69 6.49
CA VAL A 176 24.42 -6.80 5.27
C VAL A 176 24.09 -8.27 5.02
N ASP A 177 22.81 -8.58 5.07
CA ASP A 177 22.27 -9.91 4.81
C ASP A 177 21.81 -10.06 3.35
N THR A 178 21.85 -11.29 2.85
CA THR A 178 21.34 -11.64 1.51
C THR A 178 19.97 -12.30 1.62
N PHE A 179 18.92 -11.58 1.17
CA PHE A 179 17.57 -12.12 1.09
C PHE A 179 17.28 -12.62 -0.33
N LEU A 180 17.29 -13.94 -0.54
CA LEU A 180 16.94 -14.54 -1.82
C LEU A 180 15.43 -14.81 -1.91
N SER A 181 14.83 -14.50 -3.05
CA SER A 181 13.41 -14.67 -3.28
C SER A 181 13.08 -15.07 -4.71
N LYS A 182 11.97 -15.77 -4.90
CA LYS A 182 11.42 -16.06 -6.25
C LYS A 182 10.71 -14.84 -6.84
N VAL A 183 10.17 -13.98 -5.99
CA VAL A 183 9.48 -12.72 -6.36
C VAL A 183 9.87 -11.66 -5.35
N THR A 184 10.27 -10.51 -5.84
CA THR A 184 10.55 -9.32 -5.03
C THR A 184 9.56 -8.23 -5.41
N ILE A 185 8.86 -7.67 -4.41
CA ILE A 185 7.94 -6.56 -4.59
C ILE A 185 8.52 -5.33 -3.91
N MET A 186 8.72 -4.27 -4.67
CA MET A 186 9.08 -2.97 -4.14
C MET A 186 7.80 -2.21 -3.72
N ALA A 187 7.67 -1.94 -2.44
CA ALA A 187 6.58 -1.17 -1.86
C ALA A 187 7.14 -0.06 -0.95
N THR A 188 8.20 0.58 -1.43
CA THR A 188 9.05 1.52 -0.68
C THR A 188 8.37 2.87 -0.39
N GLY A 189 7.22 3.13 -0.98
CA GLY A 189 6.51 4.40 -0.85
C GLY A 189 7.14 5.50 -1.70
N GLY A 190 6.97 6.75 -1.26
CA GLY A 190 7.51 7.91 -1.93
C GLY A 190 8.80 8.42 -1.28
N CYS A 191 9.33 9.52 -1.83
CA CYS A 191 10.59 10.14 -1.40
C CYS A 191 10.39 11.56 -0.89
N GLU A 192 9.29 11.82 -0.20
CA GLU A 192 8.88 13.17 0.23
C GLU A 192 9.84 13.80 1.24
N ALA A 193 10.66 12.99 1.92
CA ALA A 193 11.70 13.48 2.84
C ALA A 193 12.83 14.28 2.15
N VAL A 194 12.90 14.29 0.80
CA VAL A 194 13.79 15.17 0.04
C VAL A 194 13.35 16.65 0.09
N TYR A 195 12.08 16.91 0.40
CA TYR A 195 11.56 18.27 0.52
C TYR A 195 11.74 18.80 1.94
N ARG A 196 12.05 20.10 2.05
CA ARG A 196 12.24 20.77 3.35
C ARG A 196 10.99 20.71 4.25
N ASN A 197 9.81 20.79 3.64
CA ASN A 197 8.54 20.74 4.33
C ASN A 197 7.73 19.57 3.75
N THR A 198 7.37 18.65 4.59
CA THR A 198 6.55 17.49 4.24
C THR A 198 5.64 17.13 5.42
N THR A 199 4.46 16.61 5.12
CA THR A 199 3.53 16.03 6.11
C THR A 199 3.73 14.53 6.28
N ASN A 200 4.61 13.93 5.46
CA ASN A 200 4.92 12.52 5.51
C ASN A 200 6.04 12.22 6.54
N PRO A 201 6.14 10.99 7.05
CA PRO A 201 7.19 10.63 8.00
C PRO A 201 8.60 10.79 7.40
N LEU A 202 9.58 11.07 8.24
CA LEU A 202 10.98 11.30 7.83
C LEU A 202 11.60 10.07 7.16
N VAL A 203 11.06 8.87 7.39
CA VAL A 203 11.48 7.63 6.73
C VAL A 203 11.03 7.53 5.26
N ALA A 204 10.23 8.46 4.77
CA ALA A 204 9.80 8.51 3.37
C ALA A 204 10.93 9.00 2.44
N THR A 205 11.98 8.21 2.32
CA THR A 205 13.20 8.51 1.54
C THR A 205 13.26 7.82 0.18
N GLY A 206 12.24 7.03 -0.14
CA GLY A 206 12.16 6.21 -1.35
C GLY A 206 12.55 4.76 -1.11
#